data_75cc84da38636742f106759d4176eda3
#
_entry.id   75cc84da38636742f106759d4176eda3
#
_cell.length_a   1.000
_cell.length_b   1.000
_cell.length_c   1.000
_cell.angle_alpha   90.00
_cell.angle_beta   90.00
_cell.angle_gamma   90.00
#
_symmetry.space_group_name_H-M   'P 1'
#
loop_
_entity.id
_entity.type
_entity.pdbx_description
1 polymer ?
#
loop_
_entity_poly.entity_id
_entity_poly.type
_entity_poly.pdbx_seq_one_letter_code
_entity_poly.pdbx_strand_id
1 'polypeptide(L)'
;MFMIQRHGVPLEANGLSATQNLLARPDTAPILIIGAPTGAGKTFGFQKLIKNTGSVVLFIVPTQALARNICESLEREDLYAKQWDSQQTCAAVERGISTWTERLHSLTVEARQRGGMIVATLEAFHGITLGRPAQSKTDFDVQDVLTHVDWLVFDEAHLLNERAMGFMALWATLVGFRRQCCGGRTRLALLSATHSAWVDFLVRCDENNLIRLPPEWVDYQTETIVDLPATAKAPPEVRPMHGEVSVELHPGEIRELAAELIPALLGRHRRVLLVYDSLAEFGLDESLLLKVAQTAGLQREQMFVVNSQDKQAGETLGSARIPAGWEIPDHSRLIIGTSAVEVGMNLAYATALVTDEGFNAAALLQRIGRAARGDLPGEAHVVCNAYRKAPHIHRLESLSGTCSIGTVVEQLKSPSLIPFCVKRARLLGSAYLDMLARQNRNLSKGLNAVLTEIENREGQRPLSGRSLLGLARREVEEFRGRLASSLKKWLEAIDEQLRDLRGFTPTVKVQFRDTQVIQCSLDFAEKRLPVPDELDRDSSGNTVLVYRRPRDQCLKERAEP
;
A
#
# COMPACT_ATOMS: atom_id res chain seq x y z
N MET A 1 -26.28 -3.77 -10.86
CA MET A 1 -26.34 -2.57 -10.00
C MET A 1 -26.69 -2.99 -8.59
N PHE A 2 -25.96 -2.49 -7.59
CA PHE A 2 -26.26 -2.65 -6.17
C PHE A 2 -25.88 -1.36 -5.43
N MET A 3 -26.35 -1.22 -4.19
CA MET A 3 -26.10 -0.04 -3.38
C MET A 3 -25.37 -0.42 -2.10
N ILE A 4 -24.27 0.25 -1.79
CA ILE A 4 -23.58 0.11 -0.51
C ILE A 4 -24.23 1.09 0.47
N GLN A 5 -24.72 0.58 1.57
CA GLN A 5 -25.39 1.36 2.58
C GLN A 5 -24.43 2.34 3.26
N ARG A 6 -24.93 3.53 3.59
CA ARG A 6 -24.24 4.50 4.44
C ARG A 6 -23.82 3.84 5.75
N HIS A 7 -22.60 4.09 6.20
CA HIS A 7 -22.08 3.44 7.39
C HIS A 7 -21.14 4.33 8.20
N GLY A 8 -20.94 3.95 9.45
CA GLY A 8 -20.08 4.68 10.37
C GLY A 8 -19.44 3.77 11.41
N VAL A 9 -18.65 4.38 12.27
CA VAL A 9 -17.97 3.71 13.39
C VAL A 9 -18.55 4.18 14.70
N PRO A 10 -19.01 3.27 15.58
CA PRO A 10 -19.45 3.62 16.91
C PRO A 10 -18.32 4.19 17.75
N LEU A 11 -18.64 5.20 18.55
CA LEU A 11 -17.73 5.86 19.46
C LEU A 11 -18.09 5.49 20.91
N GLU A 12 -17.07 5.28 21.72
CA GLU A 12 -17.20 5.12 23.17
C GLU A 12 -17.41 6.50 23.83
N ALA A 13 -17.70 6.51 25.13
CA ALA A 13 -17.98 7.73 25.89
C ALA A 13 -16.86 8.81 25.82
N ASN A 14 -15.64 8.40 25.52
CA ASN A 14 -14.49 9.31 25.34
C ASN A 14 -14.36 9.85 23.90
N GLY A 15 -15.30 9.55 23.01
CA GLY A 15 -15.30 9.97 21.60
C GLY A 15 -14.33 9.20 20.69
N LEU A 16 -13.74 8.12 21.15
CA LEU A 16 -12.85 7.25 20.40
C LEU A 16 -13.58 5.95 20.02
N SER A 17 -13.24 5.37 18.87
CA SER A 17 -13.67 4.01 18.54
C SER A 17 -12.90 2.95 19.33
N ALA A 18 -13.40 1.72 19.33
CA ALA A 18 -12.76 0.61 20.03
C ALA A 18 -11.30 0.40 19.57
N THR A 19 -11.04 0.46 18.26
CA THR A 19 -9.68 0.35 17.71
C THR A 19 -8.81 1.55 18.06
N GLN A 20 -9.35 2.75 18.08
CA GLN A 20 -8.61 3.95 18.52
C GLN A 20 -8.24 3.88 20.00
N ASN A 21 -9.12 3.38 20.85
CA ASN A 21 -8.84 3.15 22.26
C ASN A 21 -7.75 2.11 22.45
N LEU A 22 -7.78 1.02 21.70
CA LEU A 22 -6.73 0.01 21.75
C LEU A 22 -5.36 0.56 21.32
N LEU A 23 -5.31 1.34 20.22
CA LEU A 23 -4.08 1.99 19.74
C LEU A 23 -3.52 3.02 20.73
N ALA A 24 -4.39 3.66 21.48
CA ALA A 24 -3.98 4.65 22.50
C ALA A 24 -3.45 4.03 23.81
N ARG A 25 -3.55 2.70 23.98
CA ARG A 25 -3.09 2.00 25.19
C ARG A 25 -1.60 1.65 25.13
N PRO A 26 -0.85 1.87 26.21
CA PRO A 26 0.57 1.51 26.26
C PRO A 26 0.83 0.02 26.58
N ASP A 27 -0.17 -0.76 26.99
CA ASP A 27 -0.06 -2.10 27.59
C ASP A 27 -0.59 -3.23 26.71
N THR A 28 -0.68 -3.03 25.39
CA THR A 28 -1.10 -4.05 24.42
C THR A 28 -0.04 -5.14 24.23
N ALA A 29 -0.39 -6.23 23.55
CA ALA A 29 0.54 -7.27 23.13
C ALA A 29 1.72 -6.70 22.30
N PRO A 30 2.83 -7.45 22.20
CA PRO A 30 3.97 -7.06 21.36
C PRO A 30 3.60 -6.71 19.93
N ILE A 31 2.63 -7.43 19.37
CA ILE A 31 2.17 -7.31 18.00
C ILE A 31 0.67 -7.08 18.01
N LEU A 32 0.25 -6.02 17.35
CA LEU A 32 -1.15 -5.62 17.24
C LEU A 32 -1.57 -5.63 15.77
N ILE A 33 -2.61 -6.38 15.44
CA ILE A 33 -3.18 -6.42 14.09
C ILE A 33 -4.55 -5.74 14.12
N ILE A 34 -4.71 -4.66 13.37
CA ILE A 34 -5.95 -3.88 13.31
C ILE A 34 -6.57 -3.97 11.93
N GLY A 35 -7.75 -4.57 11.87
CA GLY A 35 -8.63 -4.52 10.72
C GLY A 35 -9.59 -3.34 10.84
N ALA A 36 -9.29 -2.22 10.18
CA ALA A 36 -10.15 -1.04 10.22
C ALA A 36 -10.17 -0.36 8.85
N PRO A 37 -11.35 -0.04 8.30
CA PRO A 37 -11.46 0.57 6.99
C PRO A 37 -10.76 1.92 6.92
N THR A 38 -10.53 2.38 5.69
CA THR A 38 -9.99 3.72 5.44
C THR A 38 -10.95 4.76 6.02
N GLY A 39 -10.42 5.74 6.76
CA GLY A 39 -11.23 6.75 7.44
C GLY A 39 -11.63 6.40 8.88
N ALA A 40 -11.41 5.17 9.36
CA ALA A 40 -11.68 4.79 10.76
C ALA A 40 -10.82 5.54 11.80
N GLY A 41 -9.85 6.36 11.35
CA GLY A 41 -9.03 7.17 12.24
C GLY A 41 -7.92 6.40 12.94
N LYS A 42 -7.34 5.40 12.28
CA LYS A 42 -6.19 4.62 12.79
C LYS A 42 -5.03 5.53 13.23
N THR A 43 -4.65 6.48 12.39
CA THR A 43 -3.59 7.46 12.70
C THR A 43 -3.90 8.31 13.91
N PHE A 44 -5.18 8.66 14.10
CA PHE A 44 -5.63 9.44 15.26
C PHE A 44 -5.44 8.69 16.59
N GLY A 45 -5.57 7.37 16.61
CA GLY A 45 -5.23 6.55 17.78
C GLY A 45 -3.77 6.73 18.20
N PHE A 46 -2.83 6.73 17.24
CA PHE A 46 -1.41 7.00 17.51
C PHE A 46 -1.14 8.46 17.93
N GLN A 47 -1.87 9.43 17.39
CA GLN A 47 -1.78 10.82 17.86
C GLN A 47 -2.10 10.91 19.37
N LYS A 48 -3.19 10.26 19.78
CA LYS A 48 -3.56 10.22 21.21
C LYS A 48 -2.53 9.49 22.06
N LEU A 49 -1.99 8.36 21.57
CA LEU A 49 -0.91 7.64 22.24
C LEU A 49 0.31 8.56 22.47
N ILE A 50 0.77 9.25 21.42
CA ILE A 50 1.92 10.18 21.51
C ILE A 50 1.64 11.28 22.53
N LYS A 51 0.46 11.94 22.46
CA LYS A 51 0.07 12.99 23.41
C LYS A 51 0.05 12.51 24.86
N ASN A 52 -0.38 11.28 25.10
CA ASN A 52 -0.54 10.73 26.44
C ASN A 52 0.74 10.16 27.04
N THR A 53 1.64 9.63 26.22
CA THR A 53 2.80 8.83 26.69
C THR A 53 4.16 9.39 26.29
N GLY A 54 4.21 10.35 25.37
CA GLY A 54 5.47 10.81 24.77
C GLY A 54 6.17 9.73 23.91
N SER A 55 5.43 8.73 23.41
CA SER A 55 5.99 7.62 22.63
C SER A 55 6.63 8.08 21.33
N VAL A 56 7.68 7.38 20.92
CA VAL A 56 8.30 7.49 19.60
C VAL A 56 7.68 6.46 18.67
N VAL A 57 7.05 6.91 17.59
CA VAL A 57 6.38 6.08 16.61
C VAL A 57 7.14 6.16 15.28
N LEU A 58 7.59 5.02 14.75
CA LEU A 58 8.07 4.90 13.38
C LEU A 58 6.92 4.33 12.53
N PHE A 59 6.34 5.19 11.70
CA PHE A 59 5.12 4.93 10.94
C PHE A 59 5.45 4.69 9.47
N ILE A 60 5.30 3.45 9.03
CA ILE A 60 5.67 3.00 7.67
C ILE A 60 4.43 2.99 6.79
N VAL A 61 4.51 3.71 5.68
CA VAL A 61 3.41 3.90 4.73
C VAL A 61 3.79 3.48 3.32
N PRO A 62 2.82 3.13 2.46
CA PRO A 62 3.12 2.68 1.10
C PRO A 62 3.61 3.79 0.15
N THR A 63 3.34 5.06 0.44
CA THR A 63 3.68 6.16 -0.48
C THR A 63 4.24 7.39 0.24
N GLN A 64 5.14 8.11 -0.43
CA GLN A 64 5.66 9.40 0.07
C GLN A 64 4.56 10.45 0.25
N ALA A 65 3.55 10.37 -0.59
CA ALA A 65 2.36 11.19 -0.52
C ALA A 65 1.62 11.07 0.81
N LEU A 66 1.35 9.82 1.21
CA LEU A 66 0.70 9.54 2.49
C LEU A 66 1.59 9.97 3.66
N ALA A 67 2.91 9.77 3.54
CA ALA A 67 3.86 10.21 4.56
C ALA A 67 3.78 11.72 4.79
N ARG A 68 3.76 12.51 3.72
CA ARG A 68 3.64 13.97 3.81
C ARG A 68 2.34 14.39 4.46
N ASN A 69 1.21 13.87 3.98
CA ASN A 69 -0.11 14.22 4.50
C ASN A 69 -0.26 13.90 6.01
N ILE A 70 0.32 12.78 6.45
CA ILE A 70 0.34 12.43 7.88
C ILE A 70 1.17 13.43 8.67
N CYS A 71 2.38 13.78 8.20
CA CYS A 71 3.23 14.75 8.88
C CYS A 71 2.53 16.12 8.99
N GLU A 72 1.99 16.64 7.90
CA GLU A 72 1.27 17.92 7.88
C GLU A 72 0.05 17.90 8.81
N SER A 73 -0.70 16.80 8.85
CA SER A 73 -1.85 16.66 9.74
C SER A 73 -1.44 16.68 11.21
N LEU A 74 -0.34 16.02 11.55
CA LEU A 74 0.19 15.98 12.92
C LEU A 74 0.78 17.32 13.36
N GLU A 75 1.49 17.99 12.49
CA GLU A 75 2.07 19.32 12.74
C GLU A 75 0.98 20.38 13.00
N ARG A 76 -0.18 20.28 12.30
CA ARG A 76 -1.35 21.15 12.59
C ARG A 76 -1.93 20.92 14.01
N GLU A 77 -1.69 19.76 14.59
CA GLU A 77 -2.07 19.39 15.95
C GLU A 77 -0.94 19.62 17.00
N ASP A 78 0.09 20.37 16.61
CA ASP A 78 1.27 20.69 17.42
C ASP A 78 2.05 19.45 17.92
N LEU A 79 2.06 18.39 17.11
CA LEU A 79 2.84 17.18 17.35
C LEU A 79 4.12 17.17 16.52
N TYR A 80 5.20 16.70 17.12
CA TYR A 80 6.42 16.46 16.37
C TYR A 80 6.17 15.35 15.34
N ALA A 81 6.25 15.69 14.05
CA ALA A 81 6.14 14.73 12.96
C ALA A 81 7.16 15.09 11.88
N LYS A 82 7.93 14.10 11.43
CA LYS A 82 8.92 14.31 10.37
C LYS A 82 8.91 13.16 9.37
N GLN A 83 8.92 13.54 8.11
CA GLN A 83 9.09 12.57 7.04
C GLN A 83 10.56 12.20 6.90
N TRP A 84 10.82 10.91 6.74
CA TRP A 84 12.13 10.39 6.44
C TRP A 84 12.12 9.72 5.05
N ASP A 85 12.76 10.41 4.08
CA ASP A 85 12.85 9.98 2.69
C ASP A 85 14.16 10.42 2.03
N SER A 86 14.36 10.00 0.77
CA SER A 86 15.55 10.32 0.01
C SER A 86 15.69 11.81 -0.32
N GLN A 87 14.59 12.52 -0.57
CA GLN A 87 14.64 13.94 -0.94
C GLN A 87 15.06 14.80 0.25
N GLN A 88 14.46 14.56 1.42
CA GLN A 88 14.83 15.28 2.64
C GLN A 88 16.22 14.92 3.12
N THR A 89 16.67 13.70 2.86
CA THR A 89 18.06 13.31 3.17
C THR A 89 19.06 14.00 2.28
N CYS A 90 18.80 14.13 0.97
CA CYS A 90 19.65 14.93 0.08
C CYS A 90 19.77 16.39 0.55
N ALA A 91 18.66 17.01 0.89
CA ALA A 91 18.65 18.37 1.44
C ALA A 91 19.36 18.48 2.81
N ALA A 92 19.41 17.40 3.58
CA ALA A 92 20.14 17.35 4.86
C ALA A 92 21.64 17.13 4.65
N VAL A 93 22.04 16.36 3.65
CA VAL A 93 23.44 16.19 3.25
C VAL A 93 24.07 17.52 2.80
N GLU A 94 23.32 18.37 2.09
CA GLU A 94 23.76 19.74 1.75
C GLU A 94 23.98 20.62 2.98
N ARG A 95 23.38 20.27 4.14
CA ARG A 95 23.56 20.95 5.42
C ARG A 95 24.57 20.26 6.35
N GLY A 96 25.33 19.28 5.86
CA GLY A 96 26.41 18.62 6.62
C GLY A 96 26.03 17.36 7.38
N ILE A 97 24.82 16.79 7.14
CA ILE A 97 24.44 15.46 7.66
C ILE A 97 24.94 14.43 6.66
N SER A 98 25.85 13.54 7.08
CA SER A 98 26.67 12.75 6.18
C SER A 98 25.99 11.51 5.61
N THR A 99 24.98 10.93 6.27
CA THR A 99 24.35 9.68 5.83
C THR A 99 22.83 9.63 6.05
N TRP A 100 22.16 8.75 5.31
CA TRP A 100 20.74 8.43 5.42
C TRP A 100 20.35 7.94 6.84
N THR A 101 21.17 7.10 7.41
CA THR A 101 20.97 6.50 8.73
C THR A 101 21.23 7.48 9.87
N GLU A 102 22.20 8.37 9.73
CA GLU A 102 22.42 9.49 10.67
C GLU A 102 21.20 10.42 10.73
N ARG A 103 20.54 10.64 9.60
CA ARG A 103 19.30 11.44 9.58
C ARG A 103 18.19 10.77 10.39
N LEU A 104 17.99 9.45 10.25
CA LEU A 104 17.00 8.74 11.06
C LEU A 104 17.38 8.76 12.55
N HIS A 105 18.65 8.58 12.87
CA HIS A 105 19.13 8.71 14.25
C HIS A 105 18.79 10.09 14.84
N SER A 106 19.11 11.17 14.14
CA SER A 106 18.78 12.54 14.56
C SER A 106 17.27 12.72 14.81
N LEU A 107 16.43 12.29 13.86
CA LEU A 107 14.97 12.35 13.98
C LEU A 107 14.45 11.56 15.19
N THR A 108 15.05 10.40 15.45
CA THR A 108 14.67 9.54 16.58
C THR A 108 15.04 10.18 17.93
N VAL A 109 16.20 10.81 18.00
CA VAL A 109 16.63 11.57 19.21
C VAL A 109 15.68 12.74 19.46
N GLU A 110 15.35 13.52 18.43
CA GLU A 110 14.39 14.64 18.57
C GLU A 110 12.99 14.15 18.98
N ALA A 111 12.50 13.08 18.33
CA ALA A 111 11.21 12.48 18.68
C ALA A 111 11.20 11.95 20.12
N ARG A 112 12.34 11.47 20.63
CA ARG A 112 12.47 10.97 22.01
C ARG A 112 12.35 12.07 23.05
N GLN A 113 12.81 13.26 22.73
CA GLN A 113 12.74 14.41 23.64
C GLN A 113 11.33 14.99 23.78
N ARG A 114 10.52 14.88 22.73
CA ARG A 114 9.22 15.57 22.62
C ARG A 114 8.02 14.62 22.59
N GLY A 115 8.24 13.35 22.37
CA GLY A 115 7.21 12.45 21.85
C GLY A 115 6.93 12.77 20.38
N GLY A 116 6.75 11.76 19.51
CA GLY A 116 6.47 12.09 18.12
C GLY A 116 6.47 10.93 17.16
N MET A 117 6.24 11.27 15.91
CA MET A 117 6.13 10.32 14.81
C MET A 117 7.18 10.60 13.72
N ILE A 118 7.88 9.56 13.32
CA ILE A 118 8.73 9.57 12.13
C ILE A 118 7.98 8.77 11.07
N VAL A 119 7.70 9.38 9.93
CA VAL A 119 6.94 8.73 8.86
C VAL A 119 7.88 8.39 7.70
N ALA A 120 7.87 7.15 7.28
CA ALA A 120 8.74 6.64 6.22
C ALA A 120 7.97 5.77 5.22
N THR A 121 8.52 5.63 4.02
CA THR A 121 8.01 4.60 3.10
C THR A 121 8.63 3.24 3.43
N LEU A 122 7.94 2.18 2.98
CA LEU A 122 8.41 0.82 3.18
C LEU A 122 9.79 0.58 2.55
N GLU A 123 10.06 1.17 1.39
CA GLU A 123 11.35 1.07 0.70
C GLU A 123 12.47 1.76 1.48
N ALA A 124 12.18 2.92 2.04
CA ALA A 124 13.12 3.62 2.90
C ALA A 124 13.49 2.74 4.11
N PHE A 125 12.49 2.18 4.76
CA PHE A 125 12.66 1.32 5.92
C PHE A 125 13.36 -0.02 5.59
N HIS A 126 13.04 -0.60 4.44
CA HIS A 126 13.74 -1.78 3.94
C HIS A 126 15.23 -1.54 3.73
N GLY A 127 15.60 -0.37 3.23
CA GLY A 127 16.99 0.03 3.05
C GLY A 127 17.82 0.00 4.34
N ILE A 128 17.23 0.31 5.51
CA ILE A 128 17.92 0.20 6.81
C ILE A 128 18.11 -1.27 7.18
N THR A 129 17.04 -2.05 7.00
CA THR A 129 17.02 -3.44 7.48
C THR A 129 18.00 -4.33 6.74
N LEU A 130 18.08 -4.20 5.42
CA LEU A 130 18.90 -5.05 4.56
C LEU A 130 20.17 -4.36 4.06
N GLY A 131 20.43 -3.27 4.63
CA GLY A 131 21.41 -2.30 4.54
C GLY A 131 22.59 -2.42 3.64
N ARG A 132 22.98 -1.28 3.22
CA ARG A 132 24.37 -1.00 2.93
C ARG A 132 25.16 -1.25 4.22
N PRO A 133 26.30 -1.97 4.18
CA PRO A 133 27.10 -2.17 5.37
C PRO A 133 27.32 -0.82 6.04
N ALA A 134 27.07 -0.75 7.34
CA ALA A 134 27.25 0.44 8.15
C ALA A 134 28.65 1.01 7.87
N GLN A 135 28.69 2.19 7.29
CA GLN A 135 29.96 2.84 6.93
C GLN A 135 30.54 3.64 8.12
N SER A 136 29.73 3.82 9.16
CA SER A 136 30.13 4.53 10.36
C SER A 136 29.57 3.87 11.63
N LYS A 137 30.21 4.15 12.78
CA LYS A 137 29.74 3.68 14.10
C LYS A 137 28.46 4.37 14.57
N THR A 138 28.02 5.40 13.89
CA THR A 138 26.83 6.21 14.18
C THR A 138 25.64 5.86 13.28
N ASP A 139 25.77 4.83 12.46
CA ASP A 139 24.68 4.39 11.59
C ASP A 139 23.56 3.72 12.38
N PHE A 140 22.35 4.21 12.19
CA PHE A 140 21.13 3.67 12.79
C PHE A 140 20.80 2.32 12.12
N ASP A 141 20.70 1.27 12.91
CA ASP A 141 20.49 -0.09 12.42
C ASP A 141 19.19 -0.74 12.98
N VAL A 142 19.00 -2.00 12.68
CA VAL A 142 17.86 -2.79 13.18
C VAL A 142 17.80 -2.80 14.72
N GLN A 143 18.95 -2.87 15.37
CA GLN A 143 19.04 -2.88 16.83
C GLN A 143 18.60 -1.54 17.42
N ASP A 144 18.92 -0.43 16.75
CA ASP A 144 18.51 0.91 17.17
C ASP A 144 17.00 1.09 17.06
N VAL A 145 16.37 0.58 15.99
CA VAL A 145 14.90 0.55 15.88
C VAL A 145 14.30 -0.19 17.07
N LEU A 146 14.80 -1.40 17.37
CA LEU A 146 14.31 -2.23 18.47
C LEU A 146 14.60 -1.64 19.88
N THR A 147 15.46 -0.63 19.97
CA THR A 147 15.84 0.00 21.24
C THR A 147 15.20 1.37 21.43
N HIS A 148 15.13 2.15 20.37
CA HIS A 148 14.78 3.57 20.46
C HIS A 148 13.36 3.91 19.99
N VAL A 149 12.70 3.01 19.24
CA VAL A 149 11.32 3.18 18.77
C VAL A 149 10.37 2.45 19.73
N ASP A 150 9.31 3.11 20.18
CA ASP A 150 8.30 2.48 21.04
C ASP A 150 7.26 1.72 20.20
N TRP A 151 6.92 2.26 19.02
CA TRP A 151 6.00 1.61 18.08
C TRP A 151 6.53 1.63 16.66
N LEU A 152 6.63 0.46 16.06
CA LEU A 152 6.82 0.26 14.63
C LEU A 152 5.45 -0.03 14.00
N VAL A 153 4.99 0.83 13.10
CA VAL A 153 3.64 0.74 12.53
C VAL A 153 3.74 0.56 11.02
N PHE A 154 3.09 -0.46 10.48
CA PHE A 154 2.90 -0.63 9.04
C PHE A 154 1.44 -0.33 8.70
N ASP A 155 1.22 0.78 7.99
CA ASP A 155 -0.11 1.18 7.54
C ASP A 155 -0.42 0.66 6.13
N GLU A 156 -1.70 0.45 5.86
CA GLU A 156 -2.23 -0.08 4.60
C GLU A 156 -1.56 -1.42 4.18
N ALA A 157 -1.33 -2.28 5.17
CA ALA A 157 -0.62 -3.56 4.99
C ALA A 157 -1.22 -4.47 3.89
N HIS A 158 -2.50 -4.31 3.57
CA HIS A 158 -3.18 -5.07 2.51
C HIS A 158 -2.76 -4.70 1.08
N LEU A 159 -2.12 -3.55 0.88
CA LEU A 159 -1.60 -3.12 -0.43
C LEU A 159 -0.24 -3.75 -0.76
N LEU A 160 0.33 -4.48 0.18
CA LEU A 160 1.69 -4.96 0.08
C LEU A 160 1.74 -6.30 -0.66
N ASN A 161 2.77 -6.45 -1.47
CA ASN A 161 3.04 -7.70 -2.17
C ASN A 161 3.64 -8.76 -1.21
N GLU A 162 3.82 -9.96 -1.69
CA GLU A 162 4.34 -11.10 -0.92
C GLU A 162 5.71 -10.83 -0.28
N ARG A 163 6.58 -10.04 -0.94
CA ARG A 163 7.90 -9.69 -0.40
C ARG A 163 7.78 -8.75 0.78
N ALA A 164 6.97 -7.73 0.65
CA ALA A 164 6.68 -6.82 1.74
C ALA A 164 5.99 -7.52 2.92
N MET A 165 5.13 -8.52 2.63
CA MET A 165 4.54 -9.39 3.65
C MET A 165 5.61 -10.20 4.39
N GLY A 166 6.54 -10.82 3.69
CA GLY A 166 7.67 -11.53 4.30
C GLY A 166 8.56 -10.61 5.15
N PHE A 167 8.80 -9.40 4.66
CA PHE A 167 9.55 -8.38 5.38
C PHE A 167 8.86 -7.93 6.67
N MET A 168 7.54 -7.74 6.66
CA MET A 168 6.80 -7.42 7.88
C MET A 168 6.76 -8.58 8.86
N ALA A 169 6.69 -9.82 8.38
CA ALA A 169 6.78 -11.00 9.23
C ALA A 169 8.15 -11.10 9.93
N LEU A 170 9.25 -10.76 9.24
CA LEU A 170 10.55 -10.58 9.85
C LEU A 170 10.48 -9.62 11.04
N TRP A 171 9.95 -8.42 10.84
CA TRP A 171 9.88 -7.41 11.89
C TRP A 171 8.97 -7.82 13.04
N ALA A 172 7.84 -8.47 12.75
CA ALA A 172 6.96 -9.01 13.77
C ALA A 172 7.69 -10.04 14.64
N THR A 173 8.48 -10.92 14.03
CA THR A 173 9.31 -11.89 14.74
C THR A 173 10.37 -11.21 15.62
N LEU A 174 11.10 -10.23 15.06
CA LEU A 174 12.14 -9.50 15.80
C LEU A 174 11.58 -8.73 17.01
N VAL A 175 10.46 -8.02 16.81
CA VAL A 175 9.80 -7.24 17.86
C VAL A 175 9.23 -8.15 18.94
N GLY A 176 8.49 -9.20 18.57
CA GLY A 176 7.92 -10.16 19.51
C GLY A 176 9.00 -10.79 20.37
N PHE A 177 10.06 -11.27 19.73
CA PHE A 177 11.21 -11.83 20.40
C PHE A 177 11.91 -10.85 21.33
N ARG A 178 12.29 -9.68 20.83
CA ARG A 178 13.00 -8.68 21.62
C ARG A 178 12.25 -8.33 22.89
N ARG A 179 10.92 -8.25 22.79
CA ARG A 179 10.05 -7.92 23.92
C ARG A 179 9.95 -9.05 24.93
N GLN A 180 9.74 -10.28 24.48
CA GLN A 180 9.49 -11.43 25.35
C GLN A 180 10.77 -12.01 25.98
N CYS A 181 11.86 -12.05 25.22
CA CYS A 181 13.09 -12.72 25.67
C CYS A 181 14.17 -11.77 26.17
N CYS A 182 14.11 -10.47 25.81
CA CYS A 182 15.16 -9.51 26.12
C CYS A 182 14.67 -8.25 26.86
N GLY A 183 13.40 -8.18 27.25
CA GLY A 183 12.83 -7.03 27.93
C GLY A 183 12.73 -5.77 27.06
N GLY A 184 12.66 -5.91 25.73
CA GLY A 184 12.48 -4.80 24.81
C GLY A 184 11.11 -4.14 24.98
N ARG A 185 11.02 -2.86 24.63
CA ARG A 185 9.77 -2.09 24.76
C ARG A 185 9.07 -1.83 23.42
N THR A 186 9.76 -2.00 22.32
CA THR A 186 9.20 -1.82 20.96
C THR A 186 8.00 -2.74 20.75
N ARG A 187 6.95 -2.18 20.16
CA ARG A 187 5.75 -2.90 19.70
C ARG A 187 5.60 -2.73 18.21
N LEU A 188 4.86 -3.62 17.61
CA LEU A 188 4.56 -3.55 16.19
C LEU A 188 3.05 -3.51 15.98
N ALA A 189 2.57 -2.61 15.12
CA ALA A 189 1.19 -2.57 14.68
C ALA A 189 1.10 -2.77 13.16
N LEU A 190 0.22 -3.68 12.74
CA LEU A 190 -0.17 -3.86 11.34
C LEU A 190 -1.58 -3.31 11.15
N LEU A 191 -1.70 -2.27 10.36
CA LEU A 191 -2.97 -1.61 10.08
C LEU A 191 -3.43 -1.98 8.66
N SER A 192 -4.67 -2.43 8.52
CA SER A 192 -5.22 -2.86 7.23
C SER A 192 -6.67 -2.44 7.09
N ALA A 193 -7.08 -1.97 5.92
CA ALA A 193 -8.47 -1.69 5.62
C ALA A 193 -9.27 -2.97 5.36
N THR A 194 -8.63 -4.01 4.87
CA THR A 194 -9.22 -5.31 4.61
C THR A 194 -8.66 -6.37 5.52
N HIS A 195 -9.56 -7.10 6.12
CA HIS A 195 -9.33 -8.13 7.09
C HIS A 195 -8.79 -9.43 6.45
N SER A 196 -8.07 -10.18 7.22
CA SER A 196 -7.93 -11.63 7.23
C SER A 196 -6.62 -12.26 6.76
N ALA A 197 -6.12 -11.97 5.58
CA ALA A 197 -4.94 -12.65 5.05
C ALA A 197 -3.71 -12.54 5.97
N TRP A 198 -3.60 -11.44 6.69
CA TRP A 198 -2.49 -11.16 7.61
C TRP A 198 -2.58 -11.94 8.92
N VAL A 199 -3.79 -12.05 9.47
CA VAL A 199 -4.01 -12.83 10.69
C VAL A 199 -3.73 -14.29 10.40
N ASP A 200 -4.28 -14.79 9.29
CA ASP A 200 -4.05 -16.17 8.87
C ASP A 200 -2.56 -16.42 8.58
N PHE A 201 -1.89 -15.43 7.98
CA PHE A 201 -0.47 -15.49 7.72
C PHE A 201 0.40 -15.55 8.99
N LEU A 202 0.12 -14.71 9.98
CA LEU A 202 0.96 -14.58 11.18
C LEU A 202 0.56 -15.50 12.32
N VAL A 203 -0.73 -15.80 12.47
CA VAL A 203 -1.27 -16.46 13.67
C VAL A 203 -1.79 -17.87 13.42
N ARG A 204 -2.43 -18.09 12.26
CA ARG A 204 -3.09 -19.39 11.93
C ARG A 204 -2.23 -20.29 11.04
N CYS A 205 -0.93 -20.12 11.09
CA CYS A 205 -0.01 -20.93 10.30
C CYS A 205 0.00 -22.39 10.73
N ASP A 206 0.22 -23.29 9.77
CA ASP A 206 0.51 -24.70 10.04
C ASP A 206 1.66 -24.85 11.04
N GLU A 207 1.58 -25.86 11.90
CA GLU A 207 2.45 -26.08 13.06
C GLU A 207 3.96 -26.14 12.75
N ASN A 208 4.34 -26.33 11.50
CA ASN A 208 5.74 -26.52 11.08
C ASN A 208 6.42 -25.24 10.56
N ASN A 209 5.89 -24.05 10.86
CA ASN A 209 6.39 -22.82 10.25
C ASN A 209 7.28 -21.99 11.18
N LEU A 210 8.45 -21.62 10.68
CA LEU A 210 9.49 -20.83 11.38
C LEU A 210 9.07 -19.42 11.80
N ILE A 211 8.08 -18.84 11.12
CA ILE A 211 7.59 -17.48 11.39
C ILE A 211 6.25 -17.52 12.13
N ARG A 212 5.89 -18.64 12.68
CA ARG A 212 4.73 -18.73 13.55
C ARG A 212 4.97 -17.92 14.81
N LEU A 213 4.21 -16.85 14.95
CA LEU A 213 4.21 -16.08 16.19
C LEU A 213 3.38 -16.83 17.24
N PRO A 214 3.87 -16.97 18.45
CA PRO A 214 3.06 -17.47 19.54
C PRO A 214 1.77 -16.64 19.66
N PRO A 215 0.58 -17.27 19.77
CA PRO A 215 -0.69 -16.56 19.85
C PRO A 215 -0.73 -15.48 20.93
N GLU A 216 -0.04 -15.70 22.05
CA GLU A 216 0.06 -14.78 23.17
C GLU A 216 0.87 -13.50 22.84
N TRP A 217 1.58 -13.47 21.71
CA TRP A 217 2.30 -12.27 21.25
C TRP A 217 1.45 -11.37 20.37
N VAL A 218 0.27 -11.80 19.98
CA VAL A 218 -0.53 -11.12 18.98
C VAL A 218 -1.93 -10.81 19.49
N ASP A 219 -2.25 -9.51 19.58
CA ASP A 219 -3.63 -9.05 19.72
C ASP A 219 -4.19 -8.73 18.33
N TYR A 220 -5.42 -9.16 18.12
CA TYR A 220 -6.14 -8.89 16.90
C TYR A 220 -7.49 -8.23 17.17
N GLN A 221 -7.76 -7.14 16.47
CA GLN A 221 -9.05 -6.46 16.57
C GLN A 221 -9.50 -5.96 15.21
N THR A 222 -10.80 -6.15 14.93
CA THR A 222 -11.48 -5.53 13.80
C THR A 222 -12.36 -4.40 14.30
N GLU A 223 -12.35 -3.26 13.56
CA GLU A 223 -13.25 -2.15 13.85
C GLU A 223 -14.70 -2.56 13.60
N THR A 224 -15.56 -2.20 14.51
CA THR A 224 -17.01 -2.39 14.37
C THR A 224 -17.55 -1.34 13.40
N ILE A 225 -18.28 -1.78 12.40
CA ILE A 225 -18.98 -0.90 11.45
C ILE A 225 -20.47 -1.06 11.65
N VAL A 226 -21.19 0.05 11.71
CA VAL A 226 -22.64 0.07 11.82
C VAL A 226 -23.27 0.74 10.61
N ASP A 227 -24.31 0.15 10.10
CA ASP A 227 -25.09 0.74 9.01
C ASP A 227 -25.93 1.90 9.53
N LEU A 228 -26.00 2.96 8.74
CA LEU A 228 -26.73 4.18 9.06
C LEU A 228 -27.88 4.38 8.08
N PRO A 229 -29.02 4.94 8.52
CA PRO A 229 -30.09 5.33 7.61
C PRO A 229 -29.62 6.35 6.58
N ALA A 230 -30.07 6.23 5.34
CA ALA A 230 -29.66 7.09 4.23
C ALA A 230 -29.95 8.59 4.49
N THR A 231 -31.08 8.90 5.14
CA THR A 231 -31.60 10.27 5.28
C THR A 231 -31.55 10.85 6.69
N ALA A 232 -31.32 10.02 7.71
CA ALA A 232 -31.30 10.50 9.09
C ALA A 232 -29.92 11.05 9.47
N LYS A 233 -29.87 12.06 10.33
CA LYS A 233 -28.64 12.50 10.96
C LYS A 233 -28.01 11.33 11.73
N ALA A 234 -26.70 11.12 11.58
CA ALA A 234 -26.02 10.09 12.35
C ALA A 234 -26.18 10.35 13.86
N PRO A 235 -26.39 9.29 14.65
CA PRO A 235 -26.38 9.42 16.11
C PRO A 235 -25.06 10.02 16.60
N PRO A 236 -25.05 10.83 17.68
CA PRO A 236 -23.83 11.47 18.17
C PRO A 236 -22.76 10.48 18.62
N GLU A 237 -23.15 9.26 18.98
CA GLU A 237 -22.27 8.14 19.32
C GLU A 237 -21.73 7.39 18.09
N VAL A 238 -22.08 7.81 16.88
CA VAL A 238 -21.56 7.20 15.65
C VAL A 238 -20.92 8.26 14.77
N ARG A 239 -19.66 8.07 14.43
CA ARG A 239 -18.97 8.91 13.45
C ARG A 239 -19.24 8.36 12.06
N PRO A 240 -19.92 9.12 11.18
CA PRO A 240 -20.09 8.72 9.77
C PRO A 240 -18.72 8.60 9.09
N MET A 241 -18.57 7.55 8.30
CA MET A 241 -17.34 7.32 7.53
C MET A 241 -17.58 7.46 6.05
N HIS A 242 -18.72 6.97 5.60
CA HIS A 242 -19.02 6.83 4.20
C HIS A 242 -20.51 7.05 3.95
N GLY A 243 -20.83 7.83 2.92
CA GLY A 243 -22.19 7.98 2.44
C GLY A 243 -22.68 6.72 1.73
N GLU A 244 -23.93 6.76 1.28
CA GLU A 244 -24.49 5.71 0.43
C GLU A 244 -23.83 5.74 -0.95
N VAL A 245 -23.48 4.58 -1.53
CA VAL A 245 -22.85 4.49 -2.86
C VAL A 245 -23.62 3.54 -3.75
N SER A 246 -24.12 4.06 -4.88
CA SER A 246 -24.60 3.18 -5.96
C SER A 246 -23.41 2.64 -6.74
N VAL A 247 -23.37 1.33 -6.95
CA VAL A 247 -22.30 0.68 -7.72
C VAL A 247 -22.90 0.01 -8.95
N GLU A 248 -22.39 0.39 -10.11
CA GLU A 248 -22.79 -0.15 -11.40
C GLU A 248 -21.60 -0.80 -12.10
N LEU A 249 -21.80 -2.04 -12.59
CA LEU A 249 -20.77 -2.80 -13.29
C LEU A 249 -21.07 -2.73 -14.80
N HIS A 250 -20.08 -2.29 -15.58
CA HIS A 250 -20.19 -2.08 -17.02
C HIS A 250 -19.22 -2.99 -17.77
N PRO A 251 -19.69 -3.81 -18.71
CA PRO A 251 -18.79 -4.55 -19.60
C PRO A 251 -18.17 -3.59 -20.62
N GLY A 252 -16.87 -3.74 -20.92
CA GLY A 252 -16.21 -2.96 -21.96
C GLY A 252 -14.84 -2.41 -21.56
N GLU A 253 -14.49 -1.27 -22.12
CA GLU A 253 -13.24 -0.55 -21.84
C GLU A 253 -13.51 0.78 -21.13
N ILE A 254 -12.62 1.15 -20.22
CA ILE A 254 -12.75 2.37 -19.42
C ILE A 254 -12.81 3.63 -20.30
N ARG A 255 -12.09 3.63 -21.41
CA ARG A 255 -12.08 4.70 -22.40
C ARG A 255 -13.46 5.02 -22.94
N GLU A 256 -14.19 3.98 -23.34
CA GLU A 256 -15.52 4.11 -23.93
C GLU A 256 -16.53 4.57 -22.90
N LEU A 257 -16.53 3.93 -21.74
CA LEU A 257 -17.41 4.29 -20.64
C LEU A 257 -17.15 5.70 -20.11
N ALA A 258 -15.89 6.10 -19.96
CA ALA A 258 -15.52 7.45 -19.52
C ALA A 258 -15.99 8.51 -20.52
N ALA A 259 -15.86 8.24 -21.84
CA ALA A 259 -16.32 9.15 -22.87
C ALA A 259 -17.85 9.35 -22.85
N GLU A 260 -18.59 8.28 -22.52
CA GLU A 260 -20.04 8.32 -22.39
C GLU A 260 -20.50 9.03 -21.10
N LEU A 261 -19.94 8.65 -19.97
CA LEU A 261 -20.45 9.05 -18.65
C LEU A 261 -19.93 10.40 -18.15
N ILE A 262 -18.66 10.78 -18.43
CA ILE A 262 -18.04 11.99 -17.88
C ILE A 262 -18.89 13.25 -18.09
N PRO A 263 -19.47 13.53 -19.29
CA PRO A 263 -20.30 14.72 -19.48
C PRO A 263 -21.51 14.76 -18.56
N ALA A 264 -22.22 13.64 -18.40
CA ALA A 264 -23.39 13.55 -17.53
C ALA A 264 -23.02 13.63 -16.05
N LEU A 265 -21.93 12.99 -15.62
CA LEU A 265 -21.44 13.04 -14.25
C LEU A 265 -21.00 14.43 -13.84
N LEU A 266 -20.28 15.15 -14.72
CA LEU A 266 -19.88 16.53 -14.48
C LEU A 266 -21.07 17.50 -14.37
N GLY A 267 -22.20 17.17 -15.00
CA GLY A 267 -23.45 17.93 -14.83
C GLY A 267 -24.12 17.74 -13.47
N ARG A 268 -23.90 16.59 -12.83
CA ARG A 268 -24.56 16.21 -11.56
C ARG A 268 -23.65 16.34 -10.34
N HIS A 269 -22.35 16.15 -10.50
CA HIS A 269 -21.38 16.08 -9.42
C HIS A 269 -20.41 17.25 -9.45
N ARG A 270 -20.05 17.72 -8.25
CA ARG A 270 -19.01 18.77 -8.11
C ARG A 270 -17.65 18.27 -8.60
N ARG A 271 -17.33 17.00 -8.36
CA ARG A 271 -16.02 16.41 -8.69
C ARG A 271 -16.19 14.97 -9.13
N VAL A 272 -15.60 14.63 -10.26
CA VAL A 272 -15.56 13.28 -10.82
C VAL A 272 -14.14 12.72 -10.72
N LEU A 273 -14.03 11.50 -10.27
CA LEU A 273 -12.76 10.76 -10.21
C LEU A 273 -12.76 9.68 -11.29
N LEU A 274 -11.71 9.64 -12.11
CA LEU A 274 -11.47 8.60 -13.11
C LEU A 274 -10.18 7.87 -12.76
N VAL A 275 -10.23 6.55 -12.53
CA VAL A 275 -9.10 5.76 -12.06
C VAL A 275 -8.78 4.63 -13.02
N TYR A 276 -7.57 4.64 -13.56
CA TYR A 276 -7.02 3.61 -14.42
C TYR A 276 -6.18 2.60 -13.64
N ASP A 277 -6.20 1.34 -14.05
CA ASP A 277 -5.28 0.33 -13.54
C ASP A 277 -3.85 0.53 -14.06
N SER A 278 -3.71 1.08 -15.26
CA SER A 278 -2.43 1.27 -15.93
C SER A 278 -2.19 2.71 -16.32
N LEU A 279 -1.03 3.25 -15.91
CA LEU A 279 -0.59 4.57 -16.38
C LEU A 279 -0.36 4.59 -17.90
N ALA A 280 0.03 3.46 -18.48
CA ALA A 280 0.21 3.33 -19.91
C ALA A 280 -1.14 3.42 -20.66
N GLU A 281 -2.18 2.75 -20.17
CA GLU A 281 -3.53 2.84 -20.74
C GLU A 281 -4.10 4.25 -20.61
N PHE A 282 -4.02 4.84 -19.42
CA PHE A 282 -4.40 6.24 -19.25
C PHE A 282 -3.69 7.14 -20.26
N GLY A 283 -2.39 7.03 -20.31
CA GLY A 283 -1.60 7.84 -21.21
C GLY A 283 -2.05 7.65 -22.69
N LEU A 284 -2.64 6.47 -23.12
CA LEU A 284 -3.22 6.22 -24.44
C LEU A 284 -4.51 7.02 -24.66
N ASP A 285 -5.29 7.17 -23.64
CA ASP A 285 -6.61 7.76 -23.70
C ASP A 285 -6.63 9.26 -23.38
N GLU A 286 -5.53 9.80 -22.86
CA GLU A 286 -5.46 11.18 -22.35
C GLU A 286 -6.01 12.22 -23.34
N SER A 287 -5.61 12.13 -24.61
CA SER A 287 -6.06 13.08 -25.61
C SER A 287 -7.58 13.02 -25.90
N LEU A 288 -8.15 11.82 -25.83
CA LEU A 288 -9.60 11.61 -25.98
C LEU A 288 -10.34 12.18 -24.78
N LEU A 289 -9.89 11.85 -23.57
CA LEU A 289 -10.52 12.30 -22.33
C LEU A 289 -10.50 13.82 -22.20
N LEU A 290 -9.40 14.47 -22.62
CA LEU A 290 -9.31 15.94 -22.68
C LEU A 290 -10.37 16.53 -23.60
N LYS A 291 -10.57 15.96 -24.79
CA LYS A 291 -11.61 16.42 -25.73
C LYS A 291 -13.01 16.23 -25.15
N VAL A 292 -13.27 15.07 -24.54
CA VAL A 292 -14.57 14.78 -23.90
C VAL A 292 -14.87 15.79 -22.79
N ALA A 293 -13.91 16.06 -21.94
CA ALA A 293 -14.07 17.01 -20.85
C ALA A 293 -14.27 18.46 -21.34
N GLN A 294 -13.51 18.88 -22.36
CA GLN A 294 -13.69 20.17 -22.99
C GLN A 294 -15.07 20.32 -23.65
N THR A 295 -15.54 19.27 -24.33
CA THR A 295 -16.91 19.23 -24.91
C THR A 295 -17.98 19.31 -23.81
N ALA A 296 -17.70 18.78 -22.63
CA ALA A 296 -18.55 18.91 -21.45
C ALA A 296 -18.44 20.28 -20.76
N GLY A 297 -17.70 21.23 -21.32
CA GLY A 297 -17.58 22.61 -20.83
C GLY A 297 -16.53 22.80 -19.73
N LEU A 298 -15.66 21.81 -19.46
CA LEU A 298 -14.58 21.99 -18.50
C LEU A 298 -13.47 22.87 -19.06
N GLN A 299 -13.02 23.78 -18.23
CA GLN A 299 -11.79 24.52 -18.47
C GLN A 299 -10.58 23.63 -18.14
N ARG A 300 -9.46 23.93 -18.82
CA ARG A 300 -8.20 23.17 -18.64
C ARG A 300 -7.75 23.14 -17.17
N GLU A 301 -7.89 24.23 -16.48
CA GLU A 301 -7.50 24.44 -15.07
C GLU A 301 -8.37 23.65 -14.08
N GLN A 302 -9.45 23.04 -14.55
CA GLN A 302 -10.35 22.20 -13.74
C GLN A 302 -10.05 20.70 -13.89
N MET A 303 -9.08 20.35 -14.73
CA MET A 303 -8.70 18.97 -15.03
C MET A 303 -7.30 18.67 -14.51
N PHE A 304 -7.19 17.65 -13.69
CA PHE A 304 -5.93 17.28 -13.06
C PHE A 304 -5.61 15.80 -13.28
N VAL A 305 -4.36 15.54 -13.61
CA VAL A 305 -3.82 14.19 -13.70
C VAL A 305 -2.89 13.94 -12.52
N VAL A 306 -3.13 12.86 -11.81
CA VAL A 306 -2.38 12.46 -10.61
C VAL A 306 -1.77 11.10 -10.83
N ASN A 307 -0.46 11.01 -10.77
CA ASN A 307 0.24 9.73 -10.84
C ASN A 307 1.50 9.73 -9.96
N SER A 308 2.07 8.56 -9.72
CA SER A 308 3.24 8.38 -8.86
C SER A 308 4.58 8.71 -9.55
N GLN A 309 4.58 8.95 -10.86
CA GLN A 309 5.81 9.20 -11.64
C GLN A 309 6.12 10.67 -11.77
N ASP A 310 5.12 11.55 -11.69
CA ASP A 310 5.33 12.99 -11.73
C ASP A 310 5.94 13.45 -10.40
N LYS A 311 7.17 13.93 -10.45
CA LYS A 311 7.90 14.44 -9.28
C LYS A 311 7.68 15.93 -9.04
N GLN A 312 7.24 16.65 -10.06
CA GLN A 312 6.98 18.08 -10.02
C GLN A 312 5.64 18.38 -10.67
N ALA A 313 4.95 19.40 -10.15
CA ALA A 313 3.78 19.92 -10.82
C ALA A 313 4.16 20.50 -12.19
N GLY A 314 3.33 20.24 -13.18
CA GLY A 314 3.59 20.69 -14.54
C GLY A 314 2.36 20.60 -15.42
N GLU A 315 2.49 21.01 -16.66
CA GLU A 315 1.46 20.87 -17.67
C GLU A 315 1.94 19.95 -18.79
N THR A 316 1.12 19.02 -19.19
CA THR A 316 1.38 18.16 -20.33
C THR A 316 0.08 17.97 -21.11
N LEU A 317 0.12 18.14 -22.44
CA LEU A 317 -1.01 17.95 -23.36
C LEU A 317 -2.34 18.64 -22.97
N GLY A 318 -2.32 19.61 -22.06
CA GLY A 318 -3.51 20.38 -21.73
C GLY A 318 -4.18 20.06 -20.40
N SER A 319 -3.61 19.16 -19.60
CA SER A 319 -4.00 18.93 -18.21
C SER A 319 -2.89 19.32 -17.24
N ALA A 320 -3.26 19.86 -16.09
CA ALA A 320 -2.30 20.09 -15.03
C ALA A 320 -1.92 18.76 -14.38
N ARG A 321 -0.62 18.53 -14.23
CA ARG A 321 -0.06 17.36 -13.56
C ARG A 321 0.19 17.67 -12.11
N ILE A 322 -0.34 16.86 -11.22
CA ILE A 322 -0.12 16.97 -9.78
C ILE A 322 0.61 15.73 -9.30
N PRO A 323 1.79 15.87 -8.68
CA PRO A 323 2.45 14.74 -8.05
C PRO A 323 1.54 14.08 -7.01
N ALA A 324 1.62 12.77 -6.90
CA ALA A 324 0.87 12.04 -5.89
C ALA A 324 1.16 12.63 -4.49
N GLY A 325 0.11 12.95 -3.74
CA GLY A 325 0.18 13.53 -2.40
C GLY A 325 0.27 15.04 -2.30
N TRP A 326 0.22 15.72 -3.43
CA TRP A 326 0.00 17.16 -3.40
C TRP A 326 -1.49 17.46 -3.19
N GLU A 327 -1.76 18.62 -2.62
CA GLU A 327 -3.13 19.08 -2.43
C GLU A 327 -3.80 19.33 -3.77
N ILE A 328 -5.00 18.78 -3.93
CA ILE A 328 -5.79 18.97 -5.13
C ILE A 328 -6.57 20.28 -5.01
N PRO A 329 -6.41 21.21 -5.96
CA PRO A 329 -7.10 22.48 -5.90
C PRO A 329 -8.63 22.35 -5.79
N ASP A 330 -9.26 23.21 -5.01
CA ASP A 330 -10.70 23.16 -4.75
C ASP A 330 -11.56 23.36 -6.01
N HIS A 331 -11.04 24.05 -7.02
CA HIS A 331 -11.70 24.26 -8.31
C HIS A 331 -11.64 23.05 -9.25
N SER A 332 -10.94 21.97 -8.86
CA SER A 332 -10.86 20.75 -9.67
C SER A 332 -12.24 20.09 -9.82
N ARG A 333 -12.56 19.73 -11.05
CA ARG A 333 -13.81 19.07 -11.43
C ARG A 333 -13.60 17.63 -11.91
N LEU A 334 -12.55 17.41 -12.69
CA LEU A 334 -12.16 16.07 -13.15
C LEU A 334 -10.76 15.75 -12.66
N ILE A 335 -10.64 14.67 -11.91
CA ILE A 335 -9.36 14.14 -11.43
C ILE A 335 -9.17 12.79 -12.10
N ILE A 336 -8.07 12.64 -12.82
CA ILE A 336 -7.70 11.39 -13.48
C ILE A 336 -6.46 10.85 -12.81
N GLY A 337 -6.48 9.57 -12.44
CA GLY A 337 -5.35 8.97 -11.75
C GLY A 337 -5.22 7.48 -11.97
N THR A 338 -4.19 6.93 -11.34
CA THR A 338 -3.95 5.49 -11.25
C THR A 338 -4.04 5.07 -9.77
N SER A 339 -3.49 3.94 -9.40
CA SER A 339 -3.40 3.51 -7.99
C SER A 339 -2.83 4.59 -7.03
N ALA A 340 -2.19 5.62 -7.56
CA ALA A 340 -1.73 6.77 -6.76
C ALA A 340 -2.86 7.53 -6.05
N VAL A 341 -4.09 7.51 -6.60
CA VAL A 341 -5.26 8.14 -5.98
C VAL A 341 -5.95 7.24 -4.94
N GLU A 342 -5.63 5.95 -4.91
CA GLU A 342 -6.19 5.01 -3.94
C GLU A 342 -5.69 5.29 -2.53
N VAL A 343 -4.45 5.78 -2.40
CA VAL A 343 -3.75 5.93 -1.12
C VAL A 343 -3.18 7.33 -0.95
N GLY A 344 -3.41 7.92 0.21
CA GLY A 344 -2.70 9.13 0.62
C GLY A 344 -3.25 10.46 0.08
N MET A 345 -4.30 10.45 -0.72
CA MET A 345 -4.88 11.70 -1.22
C MET A 345 -6.19 12.05 -0.52
N ASN A 346 -6.34 13.30 -0.16
CA ASN A 346 -7.63 13.82 0.31
C ASN A 346 -8.44 14.30 -0.89
N LEU A 347 -9.38 13.46 -1.34
CA LEU A 347 -10.29 13.75 -2.44
C LEU A 347 -11.65 14.22 -1.90
N ALA A 348 -11.64 15.29 -1.13
CA ALA A 348 -12.88 15.87 -0.62
C ALA A 348 -13.84 16.16 -1.78
N TYR A 349 -15.14 15.86 -1.55
CA TYR A 349 -16.22 16.10 -2.51
C TYR A 349 -16.17 15.29 -3.82
N ALA A 350 -15.34 14.26 -3.93
CA ALA A 350 -15.47 13.30 -5.02
C ALA A 350 -16.69 12.41 -4.75
N THR A 351 -17.78 12.63 -5.49
CA THR A 351 -19.05 11.92 -5.34
C THR A 351 -19.40 11.05 -6.54
N ALA A 352 -18.59 11.09 -7.59
CA ALA A 352 -18.68 10.18 -8.73
C ALA A 352 -17.31 9.56 -9.04
N LEU A 353 -17.33 8.28 -9.33
CA LEU A 353 -16.16 7.47 -9.68
C LEU A 353 -16.44 6.71 -10.99
N VAL A 354 -15.50 6.77 -11.92
CA VAL A 354 -15.38 5.82 -13.04
C VAL A 354 -14.04 5.11 -12.89
N THR A 355 -14.02 3.79 -12.90
CA THR A 355 -12.78 3.05 -12.61
C THR A 355 -12.70 1.71 -13.34
N ASP A 356 -11.48 1.28 -13.63
CA ASP A 356 -11.20 -0.12 -13.94
C ASP A 356 -11.49 -1.03 -12.73
N GLU A 357 -11.55 -2.34 -12.99
CA GLU A 357 -11.89 -3.37 -11.99
C GLU A 357 -10.90 -3.47 -10.81
N GLY A 358 -9.72 -2.85 -10.92
CA GLY A 358 -8.67 -2.93 -9.91
C GLY A 358 -7.89 -4.25 -9.94
N PHE A 359 -6.66 -4.23 -9.49
CA PHE A 359 -5.80 -5.42 -9.45
C PHE A 359 -6.30 -6.48 -8.47
N ASN A 360 -7.05 -6.08 -7.47
CA ASN A 360 -7.66 -6.97 -6.47
C ASN A 360 -8.86 -6.30 -5.80
N ALA A 361 -9.57 -7.10 -5.02
CA ALA A 361 -10.75 -6.65 -4.29
C ALA A 361 -10.50 -5.46 -3.34
N ALA A 362 -9.34 -5.41 -2.71
CA ALA A 362 -9.01 -4.33 -1.78
C ALA A 362 -8.81 -2.99 -2.51
N ALA A 363 -8.11 -3.01 -3.67
CA ALA A 363 -7.95 -1.83 -4.52
C ALA A 363 -9.31 -1.30 -4.99
N LEU A 364 -10.19 -2.18 -5.47
CA LEU A 364 -11.54 -1.78 -5.88
C LEU A 364 -12.36 -1.17 -4.74
N LEU A 365 -12.35 -1.78 -3.55
CA LEU A 365 -13.04 -1.22 -2.38
C LEU A 365 -12.50 0.15 -1.98
N GLN A 366 -11.18 0.35 -2.06
CA GLN A 366 -10.59 1.66 -1.80
C GLN A 366 -11.01 2.71 -2.81
N ARG A 367 -11.10 2.35 -4.10
CA ARG A 367 -11.60 3.24 -5.15
C ARG A 367 -13.05 3.62 -4.89
N ILE A 368 -13.92 2.65 -4.67
CA ILE A 368 -15.33 2.88 -4.33
C ILE A 368 -15.43 3.76 -3.08
N GLY A 369 -14.60 3.51 -2.08
CA GLY A 369 -14.51 4.32 -0.86
C GLY A 369 -14.05 5.77 -1.08
N ARG A 370 -13.64 6.15 -2.29
CA ARG A 370 -13.35 7.56 -2.64
C ARG A 370 -14.58 8.31 -3.12
N ALA A 371 -15.59 7.59 -3.65
CA ALA A 371 -16.76 8.21 -4.27
C ALA A 371 -17.78 8.83 -3.29
N ALA A 372 -17.72 8.48 -2.01
CA ALA A 372 -18.69 8.97 -1.01
C ALA A 372 -18.05 9.16 0.37
N ARG A 373 -16.84 9.65 0.40
CA ARG A 373 -16.10 9.86 1.65
C ARG A 373 -16.78 10.93 2.52
N GLY A 374 -16.90 10.64 3.80
CA GLY A 374 -17.66 11.46 4.73
C GLY A 374 -19.13 11.04 4.74
N ASP A 375 -20.03 11.96 4.52
CA ASP A 375 -21.47 11.73 4.63
C ASP A 375 -22.24 12.06 3.33
N LEU A 376 -21.52 12.21 2.23
CA LEU A 376 -22.14 12.54 0.94
C LEU A 376 -22.46 11.25 0.17
N PRO A 377 -23.67 11.17 -0.46
CA PRO A 377 -23.97 10.05 -1.34
C PRO A 377 -23.08 10.10 -2.59
N GLY A 378 -22.77 8.94 -3.15
CA GLY A 378 -21.94 8.82 -4.33
C GLY A 378 -22.40 7.76 -5.31
N GLU A 379 -21.82 7.79 -6.50
CA GLU A 379 -22.00 6.77 -7.51
C GLU A 379 -20.64 6.28 -8.03
N ALA A 380 -20.53 4.97 -8.27
CA ALA A 380 -19.34 4.31 -8.76
C ALA A 380 -19.67 3.44 -9.98
N HIS A 381 -19.02 3.72 -11.08
CA HIS A 381 -19.11 2.97 -12.32
C HIS A 381 -17.81 2.17 -12.51
N VAL A 382 -17.92 0.85 -12.43
CA VAL A 382 -16.78 -0.06 -12.53
C VAL A 382 -16.78 -0.73 -13.88
N VAL A 383 -15.73 -0.55 -14.64
CA VAL A 383 -15.52 -1.23 -15.93
C VAL A 383 -15.01 -2.63 -15.69
N CYS A 384 -15.67 -3.59 -16.28
CA CYS A 384 -15.32 -4.99 -16.21
C CYS A 384 -14.83 -5.46 -17.58
N ASN A 385 -13.61 -6.01 -17.62
CA ASN A 385 -13.08 -6.54 -18.87
C ASN A 385 -14.00 -7.64 -19.44
N ALA A 386 -14.48 -7.45 -20.66
CA ALA A 386 -15.43 -8.37 -21.28
C ALA A 386 -14.87 -9.79 -21.46
N TYR A 387 -13.54 -9.93 -21.59
CA TYR A 387 -12.87 -11.20 -21.89
C TYR A 387 -12.22 -11.86 -20.68
N ARG A 388 -11.86 -11.08 -19.66
CA ARG A 388 -11.18 -11.55 -18.45
C ARG A 388 -11.67 -10.79 -17.22
N LYS A 389 -12.90 -11.07 -16.83
CA LYS A 389 -13.39 -10.53 -15.55
C LYS A 389 -12.54 -11.03 -14.40
N ALA A 390 -12.09 -10.11 -13.56
CA ALA A 390 -11.40 -10.48 -12.34
C ALA A 390 -12.32 -11.30 -11.41
N PRO A 391 -11.80 -12.26 -10.65
CA PRO A 391 -12.63 -13.12 -9.78
C PRO A 391 -13.48 -12.35 -8.76
N HIS A 392 -13.03 -11.19 -8.32
CA HIS A 392 -13.78 -10.35 -7.40
C HIS A 392 -14.98 -9.66 -8.08
N ILE A 393 -14.91 -9.36 -9.39
CA ILE A 393 -16.03 -8.82 -10.16
C ILE A 393 -17.16 -9.85 -10.29
N HIS A 394 -16.84 -11.09 -10.64
CA HIS A 394 -17.84 -12.16 -10.70
C HIS A 394 -18.66 -12.31 -9.41
N ARG A 395 -18.03 -12.03 -8.27
CA ARG A 395 -18.73 -12.10 -6.98
C ARG A 395 -19.60 -10.89 -6.74
N LEU A 396 -19.17 -9.70 -7.16
CA LEU A 396 -19.97 -8.48 -7.07
C LEU A 396 -21.22 -8.55 -7.96
N GLU A 397 -21.18 -9.28 -9.08
CA GLU A 397 -22.34 -9.47 -9.96
C GLU A 397 -23.51 -10.19 -9.25
N SER A 398 -23.23 -10.97 -8.20
CA SER A 398 -24.28 -11.63 -7.41
C SER A 398 -24.99 -10.69 -6.44
N LEU A 399 -24.47 -9.50 -6.20
CA LEU A 399 -25.08 -8.51 -5.31
C LEU A 399 -26.19 -7.74 -6.02
N SER A 400 -27.28 -7.51 -5.29
CA SER A 400 -28.43 -6.73 -5.76
C SER A 400 -29.08 -5.99 -4.59
N GLY A 401 -29.79 -4.90 -4.91
CA GLY A 401 -30.44 -4.09 -3.88
C GLY A 401 -29.44 -3.37 -2.97
N THR A 402 -29.84 -3.10 -1.74
CA THR A 402 -29.01 -2.42 -0.74
C THR A 402 -28.26 -3.43 0.12
N CYS A 403 -26.94 -3.32 0.16
CA CYS A 403 -26.03 -4.21 0.86
C CYS A 403 -25.26 -3.46 1.94
N SER A 404 -25.03 -4.09 3.09
CA SER A 404 -24.07 -3.55 4.06
C SER A 404 -22.63 -3.63 3.51
N ILE A 405 -21.74 -2.77 3.97
CA ILE A 405 -20.33 -2.85 3.62
C ILE A 405 -19.73 -4.20 4.04
N GLY A 406 -20.17 -4.75 5.16
CA GLY A 406 -19.77 -6.08 5.63
C GLY A 406 -20.11 -7.17 4.62
N THR A 407 -21.30 -7.15 4.03
CA THR A 407 -21.72 -8.08 2.97
C THR A 407 -20.83 -7.96 1.74
N VAL A 408 -20.51 -6.72 1.30
CA VAL A 408 -19.63 -6.49 0.14
C VAL A 408 -18.23 -7.00 0.41
N VAL A 409 -17.68 -6.71 1.58
CA VAL A 409 -16.34 -7.20 1.98
C VAL A 409 -16.31 -8.72 2.04
N GLU A 410 -17.34 -9.37 2.56
CA GLU A 410 -17.42 -10.83 2.65
C GLU A 410 -17.47 -11.48 1.26
N GLN A 411 -18.26 -10.93 0.34
CA GLN A 411 -18.30 -11.39 -1.05
C GLN A 411 -16.95 -11.23 -1.77
N LEU A 412 -16.20 -10.20 -1.44
CA LEU A 412 -14.90 -9.94 -2.06
C LEU A 412 -13.75 -10.80 -1.49
N LYS A 413 -13.93 -11.46 -0.33
CA LYS A 413 -12.92 -12.38 0.21
C LYS A 413 -12.68 -13.54 -0.75
N SER A 414 -11.42 -13.74 -1.15
CA SER A 414 -11.02 -14.85 -2.03
C SER A 414 -10.41 -16.00 -1.25
N PRO A 415 -11.05 -17.16 -1.21
CA PRO A 415 -10.48 -18.32 -0.50
C PRO A 415 -9.28 -18.95 -1.21
N SER A 416 -9.09 -18.76 -2.52
CA SER A 416 -8.21 -19.59 -3.32
C SER A 416 -6.79 -19.06 -3.58
N LEU A 417 -6.55 -17.74 -3.44
CA LEU A 417 -5.23 -17.13 -3.66
C LEU A 417 -4.38 -17.06 -2.39
N ILE A 418 -5.02 -17.09 -1.23
CA ILE A 418 -4.41 -16.90 0.08
C ILE A 418 -3.32 -17.96 0.39
N PRO A 419 -3.52 -19.28 0.19
CA PRO A 419 -2.53 -20.25 0.61
C PRO A 419 -1.19 -20.15 -0.12
N PHE A 420 -1.20 -19.81 -1.41
CA PHE A 420 0.03 -19.71 -2.20
C PHE A 420 0.83 -18.44 -1.88
N CYS A 421 0.17 -17.30 -1.86
CA CYS A 421 0.80 -16.03 -1.48
C CYS A 421 1.35 -16.06 -0.06
N VAL A 422 0.62 -16.68 0.86
CA VAL A 422 1.04 -16.89 2.24
C VAL A 422 2.29 -17.75 2.31
N LYS A 423 2.37 -18.86 1.59
CA LYS A 423 3.56 -19.72 1.57
C LYS A 423 4.78 -19.00 1.03
N ARG A 424 4.64 -18.24 -0.06
CA ARG A 424 5.76 -17.44 -0.60
C ARG A 424 6.20 -16.35 0.38
N ALA A 425 5.27 -15.63 0.98
CA ALA A 425 5.59 -14.60 1.96
C ALA A 425 6.35 -15.18 3.18
N ARG A 426 6.00 -16.39 3.63
CA ARG A 426 6.70 -17.10 4.71
C ARG A 426 8.13 -17.47 4.32
N LEU A 427 8.32 -18.04 3.14
CA LEU A 427 9.65 -18.37 2.63
C LEU A 427 10.52 -17.12 2.52
N LEU A 428 9.94 -16.01 2.09
CA LEU A 428 10.62 -14.71 2.05
C LEU A 428 10.98 -14.21 3.44
N GLY A 429 10.07 -14.29 4.39
CA GLY A 429 10.35 -13.92 5.78
C GLY A 429 11.50 -14.72 6.39
N SER A 430 11.53 -16.04 6.18
CA SER A 430 12.63 -16.90 6.61
C SER A 430 13.95 -16.54 5.93
N ALA A 431 13.93 -16.21 4.64
CA ALA A 431 15.11 -15.80 3.90
C ALA A 431 15.63 -14.43 4.36
N TYR A 432 14.74 -13.48 4.69
CA TYR A 432 15.12 -12.21 5.30
C TYR A 432 15.78 -12.41 6.67
N LEU A 433 15.24 -13.29 7.51
CA LEU A 433 15.83 -13.63 8.81
C LEU A 433 17.23 -14.22 8.64
N ASP A 434 17.43 -15.16 7.70
CA ASP A 434 18.72 -15.76 7.42
C ASP A 434 19.75 -14.73 6.92
N MET A 435 19.34 -13.83 6.03
CA MET A 435 20.19 -12.77 5.53
C MET A 435 20.64 -11.82 6.65
N LEU A 436 19.70 -11.41 7.50
CA LEU A 436 19.97 -10.53 8.63
C LEU A 436 20.88 -11.19 9.66
N ALA A 437 20.65 -12.47 9.95
CA ALA A 437 21.51 -13.24 10.85
C ALA A 437 22.92 -13.43 10.33
N ARG A 438 23.11 -13.56 9.01
CA ARG A 438 24.44 -13.60 8.39
C ARG A 438 25.18 -12.25 8.48
N GLN A 439 24.46 -11.15 8.38
CA GLN A 439 25.03 -9.80 8.43
C GLN A 439 25.35 -9.33 9.86
N ASN A 440 24.58 -9.78 10.84
CA ASN A 440 24.69 -9.32 12.23
C ASN A 440 24.89 -10.48 13.21
N ARG A 441 26.14 -10.70 13.66
CA ARG A 441 26.51 -11.80 14.58
C ARG A 441 25.76 -11.74 15.93
N ASN A 442 25.48 -10.55 16.44
CA ASN A 442 24.77 -10.39 17.72
C ASN A 442 23.27 -10.72 17.56
N LEU A 443 22.69 -10.32 16.44
CA LEU A 443 21.32 -10.69 16.09
C LEU A 443 21.19 -12.21 15.87
N SER A 444 22.19 -12.82 15.24
CA SER A 444 22.25 -14.26 15.02
C SER A 444 22.21 -15.05 16.33
N LYS A 445 22.98 -14.63 17.35
CA LYS A 445 22.95 -15.27 18.67
C LYS A 445 21.58 -15.14 19.34
N GLY A 446 20.98 -13.96 19.26
CA GLY A 446 19.64 -13.70 19.75
C GLY A 446 18.59 -14.56 19.04
N LEU A 447 18.60 -14.58 17.70
CA LEU A 447 17.69 -15.41 16.89
C LEU A 447 17.82 -16.90 17.19
N ASN A 448 19.04 -17.42 17.35
CA ASN A 448 19.26 -18.82 17.74
C ASN A 448 18.65 -19.13 19.11
N ALA A 449 18.75 -18.22 20.06
CA ALA A 449 18.10 -18.38 21.36
C ALA A 449 16.56 -18.45 21.25
N VAL A 450 15.98 -17.66 20.33
CA VAL A 450 14.53 -17.70 20.05
C VAL A 450 14.11 -19.01 19.45
N LEU A 451 14.81 -19.42 18.39
CA LEU A 451 14.50 -20.66 17.70
C LEU A 451 14.59 -21.82 18.68
N THR A 452 15.62 -21.84 19.52
CA THR A 452 15.77 -22.83 20.59
C THR A 452 14.61 -22.77 21.59
N GLU A 453 14.16 -21.57 21.97
CA GLU A 453 13.03 -21.42 22.89
C GLU A 453 11.70 -21.88 22.27
N ILE A 454 11.46 -21.52 21.00
CA ILE A 454 10.27 -21.98 20.26
C ILE A 454 10.28 -23.52 20.15
N GLU A 455 11.42 -24.10 19.80
CA GLU A 455 11.58 -25.57 19.69
C GLU A 455 11.37 -26.27 21.02
N ASN A 456 11.90 -25.75 22.11
CA ASN A 456 11.74 -26.32 23.45
C ASN A 456 10.27 -26.31 23.89
N ARG A 457 9.51 -25.28 23.56
CA ARG A 457 8.08 -25.17 23.87
C ARG A 457 7.22 -26.16 23.06
N GLU A 458 7.61 -26.45 21.83
CA GLU A 458 6.85 -27.32 20.93
C GLU A 458 7.29 -28.81 21.00
N GLY A 459 8.29 -29.13 21.81
CA GLY A 459 8.81 -30.52 21.96
C GLY A 459 9.52 -31.04 20.72
N GLN A 460 9.91 -30.16 19.81
CA GLN A 460 10.63 -30.50 18.57
C GLN A 460 12.15 -30.54 18.79
N ARG A 461 12.86 -31.31 17.98
CA ARG A 461 14.33 -31.41 18.07
C ARG A 461 15.02 -30.12 17.68
N PRO A 462 16.04 -29.67 18.44
CA PRO A 462 16.76 -28.44 18.15
C PRO A 462 17.29 -28.37 16.72
N LEU A 463 17.08 -27.22 16.07
CA LEU A 463 17.58 -26.93 14.72
C LEU A 463 19.07 -26.54 14.72
N SER A 464 19.86 -27.06 15.65
CA SER A 464 21.26 -26.72 15.84
C SER A 464 22.05 -26.76 14.52
N GLY A 465 22.65 -25.63 14.14
CA GLY A 465 23.60 -25.52 13.04
C GLY A 465 23.01 -25.45 11.62
N ARG A 466 21.71 -25.22 11.46
CA ARG A 466 21.07 -25.10 10.14
C ARG A 466 20.64 -23.67 9.85
N SER A 467 20.92 -23.18 8.62
CA SER A 467 20.45 -21.88 8.20
C SER A 467 18.94 -21.84 8.01
N LEU A 468 18.29 -20.73 8.34
CA LEU A 468 16.87 -20.50 8.08
C LEU A 468 16.50 -20.69 6.60
N LEU A 469 17.43 -20.37 5.70
CA LEU A 469 17.29 -20.64 4.28
C LEU A 469 17.26 -22.16 3.97
N GLY A 470 18.00 -22.97 4.73
CA GLY A 470 17.94 -24.44 4.62
C GLY A 470 16.60 -25.02 5.01
N LEU A 471 15.88 -24.39 5.93
CA LEU A 471 14.51 -24.74 6.29
C LEU A 471 13.51 -24.33 5.20
N ALA A 472 13.63 -23.12 4.68
CA ALA A 472 12.84 -22.67 3.54
C ALA A 472 13.03 -23.57 2.31
N ARG A 473 14.25 -24.03 2.05
CA ARG A 473 14.54 -25.00 0.97
C ARG A 473 13.85 -26.34 1.20
N ARG A 474 13.79 -26.85 2.41
CA ARG A 474 13.06 -28.11 2.73
C ARG A 474 11.56 -27.95 2.58
N GLU A 475 10.96 -26.86 3.03
CA GLU A 475 9.56 -26.57 2.77
C GLU A 475 9.24 -26.59 1.27
N VAL A 476 10.15 -26.11 0.41
CA VAL A 476 9.99 -26.14 -1.04
C VAL A 476 10.15 -27.57 -1.61
N GLU A 477 11.04 -28.38 -1.04
CA GLU A 477 11.23 -29.78 -1.46
C GLU A 477 9.99 -30.66 -1.17
N GLU A 478 9.17 -30.29 -0.19
CA GLU A 478 7.89 -30.95 0.09
C GLU A 478 6.80 -30.66 -0.97
N PHE A 479 6.98 -29.61 -1.79
CA PHE A 479 6.07 -29.32 -2.89
C PHE A 479 6.29 -30.28 -4.07
N ARG A 480 5.22 -30.91 -4.54
CA ARG A 480 5.25 -31.80 -5.71
C ARG A 480 4.77 -31.09 -6.97
N GLY A 481 5.39 -31.41 -8.13
CA GLY A 481 4.96 -31.00 -9.46
C GLY A 481 5.63 -29.74 -10.02
N ARG A 482 5.03 -29.11 -11.05
CA ARG A 482 5.59 -27.94 -11.78
C ARG A 482 5.88 -26.73 -10.88
N LEU A 483 5.10 -26.57 -9.83
CA LEU A 483 5.26 -25.50 -8.86
C LEU A 483 6.57 -25.62 -8.10
N ALA A 484 7.00 -26.84 -7.76
CA ALA A 484 8.24 -27.12 -7.04
C ALA A 484 9.48 -26.65 -7.80
N SER A 485 9.54 -26.86 -9.13
CA SER A 485 10.68 -26.44 -9.94
C SER A 485 10.78 -24.92 -10.04
N SER A 486 9.66 -24.22 -10.12
CA SER A 486 9.59 -22.76 -10.17
C SER A 486 9.99 -22.14 -8.82
N LEU A 487 9.53 -22.71 -7.71
CA LEU A 487 9.90 -22.29 -6.36
C LEU A 487 11.39 -22.56 -6.07
N LYS A 488 11.95 -23.66 -6.56
CA LYS A 488 13.38 -23.96 -6.41
C LYS A 488 14.25 -22.95 -7.13
N LYS A 489 13.94 -22.64 -8.40
CA LYS A 489 14.64 -21.59 -9.16
C LYS A 489 14.51 -20.22 -8.50
N TRP A 490 13.33 -19.94 -7.94
CA TRP A 490 13.08 -18.70 -7.22
C TRP A 490 13.91 -18.61 -5.94
N LEU A 491 14.05 -19.70 -5.16
CA LEU A 491 14.93 -19.74 -3.98
C LEU A 491 16.41 -19.59 -4.33
N GLU A 492 16.86 -20.08 -5.48
CA GLU A 492 18.22 -19.90 -5.97
C GLU A 492 18.53 -18.42 -6.27
N ALA A 493 17.53 -17.66 -6.73
CA ALA A 493 17.64 -16.23 -7.00
C ALA A 493 17.22 -15.32 -5.82
N ILE A 494 16.94 -15.88 -4.64
CA ILE A 494 16.26 -15.17 -3.56
C ILE A 494 17.07 -14.00 -3.00
N ASP A 495 18.40 -14.17 -2.87
CA ASP A 495 19.28 -13.12 -2.32
C ASP A 495 19.26 -11.85 -3.19
N GLU A 496 19.11 -12.00 -4.50
CA GLU A 496 18.98 -10.89 -5.44
C GLU A 496 17.59 -10.26 -5.37
N GLN A 497 16.56 -11.10 -5.25
CA GLN A 497 15.18 -10.66 -5.17
C GLN A 497 14.80 -10.00 -3.83
N LEU A 498 15.46 -10.36 -2.72
CA LEU A 498 15.24 -9.76 -1.42
C LEU A 498 15.70 -8.30 -1.34
N ARG A 499 16.60 -7.89 -2.23
CA ARG A 499 17.09 -6.51 -2.29
C ARG A 499 16.11 -5.54 -2.92
N ASP A 500 15.04 -6.06 -3.53
CA ASP A 500 14.00 -5.27 -4.17
C ASP A 500 12.60 -5.65 -3.67
N LEU A 501 12.03 -4.83 -2.82
CA LEU A 501 10.70 -5.03 -2.25
C LEU A 501 9.56 -4.93 -3.26
N ARG A 502 9.71 -4.09 -4.28
CA ARG A 502 8.62 -3.85 -5.24
C ARG A 502 8.50 -4.94 -6.29
N GLY A 503 9.55 -5.77 -6.44
CA GLY A 503 9.66 -6.64 -7.60
C GLY A 503 9.90 -5.79 -8.83
N PHE A 504 11.13 -5.69 -9.26
CA PHE A 504 11.50 -4.91 -10.43
C PHE A 504 10.66 -5.39 -11.62
N THR A 505 9.62 -4.65 -11.95
CA THR A 505 9.07 -4.73 -13.30
C THR A 505 9.98 -3.81 -14.11
N PRO A 506 10.86 -4.35 -14.95
CA PRO A 506 11.74 -3.52 -15.74
C PRO A 506 10.89 -2.53 -16.51
N THR A 507 11.19 -1.26 -16.38
CA THR A 507 10.51 -0.21 -17.12
C THR A 507 11.36 0.19 -18.31
N VAL A 508 10.70 0.54 -19.39
CA VAL A 508 11.32 1.03 -20.61
C VAL A 508 10.71 2.39 -20.96
N LYS A 509 11.52 3.28 -21.49
CA LYS A 509 11.04 4.54 -22.04
C LYS A 509 10.61 4.33 -23.48
N VAL A 510 9.47 4.89 -23.83
CA VAL A 510 8.86 4.75 -25.15
C VAL A 510 8.51 6.15 -25.68
N GLN A 511 8.85 6.42 -26.92
CA GLN A 511 8.50 7.64 -27.63
C GLN A 511 7.78 7.30 -28.92
N PHE A 512 6.57 7.83 -29.11
CA PHE A 512 5.85 7.75 -30.37
C PHE A 512 6.01 9.07 -31.14
N ARG A 513 5.72 9.05 -32.44
CA ARG A 513 5.80 10.22 -33.31
C ARG A 513 5.01 11.43 -32.76
N ASP A 514 3.89 11.17 -32.13
CA ASP A 514 2.90 12.15 -31.67
C ASP A 514 2.92 12.38 -30.15
N THR A 515 3.88 11.79 -29.43
CA THR A 515 3.92 11.89 -27.98
C THR A 515 5.29 12.29 -27.45
N GLN A 516 5.32 12.78 -26.22
CA GLN A 516 6.55 12.86 -25.42
C GLN A 516 7.00 11.47 -24.98
N VAL A 517 8.22 11.36 -24.46
CA VAL A 517 8.74 10.11 -23.90
C VAL A 517 7.88 9.69 -22.70
N ILE A 518 7.29 8.53 -22.78
CA ILE A 518 6.53 7.90 -21.67
C ILE A 518 7.31 6.74 -21.09
N GLN A 519 7.09 6.42 -19.82
CA GLN A 519 7.66 5.26 -19.17
C GLN A 519 6.58 4.20 -18.98
N CYS A 520 6.83 2.98 -19.45
CA CYS A 520 5.92 1.84 -19.27
C CYS A 520 6.69 0.60 -18.77
N SER A 521 5.97 -0.43 -18.33
CA SER A 521 6.61 -1.70 -18.00
C SER A 521 7.15 -2.38 -19.26
N LEU A 522 8.26 -3.09 -19.14
CA LEU A 522 8.82 -3.87 -20.25
C LEU A 522 7.80 -4.93 -20.72
N ASP A 523 7.09 -5.56 -19.79
CA ASP A 523 6.02 -6.53 -20.09
C ASP A 523 4.90 -5.92 -20.94
N PHE A 524 4.49 -4.68 -20.64
CA PHE A 524 3.54 -3.95 -21.50
C PHE A 524 4.12 -3.66 -22.88
N ALA A 525 5.36 -3.18 -22.94
CA ALA A 525 6.00 -2.89 -24.21
C ALA A 525 6.12 -4.15 -25.09
N GLU A 526 6.54 -5.27 -24.50
CA GLU A 526 6.68 -6.55 -25.20
C GLU A 526 5.34 -7.13 -25.67
N LYS A 527 4.27 -6.98 -24.88
CA LYS A 527 2.95 -7.57 -25.19
C LYS A 527 2.06 -6.69 -26.09
N ARG A 528 2.19 -5.38 -25.97
CA ARG A 528 1.26 -4.40 -26.56
C ARG A 528 1.83 -3.55 -27.68
N LEU A 529 3.16 -3.46 -27.78
CA LEU A 529 3.79 -2.63 -28.80
C LEU A 529 4.47 -3.49 -29.87
N PRO A 530 4.51 -3.03 -31.14
CA PRO A 530 5.27 -3.69 -32.19
C PRO A 530 6.79 -3.53 -31.94
N VAL A 531 7.61 -4.10 -32.80
CA VAL A 531 9.06 -3.87 -32.75
C VAL A 531 9.33 -2.37 -32.95
N PRO A 532 10.15 -1.73 -32.10
CA PRO A 532 10.47 -0.31 -32.25
C PRO A 532 11.20 -0.03 -33.55
N ASP A 533 10.94 1.12 -34.14
CA ASP A 533 11.61 1.54 -35.38
C ASP A 533 13.07 1.92 -35.12
N GLU A 534 13.40 2.38 -33.91
CA GLU A 534 14.72 2.83 -33.51
C GLU A 534 14.92 2.71 -32.00
N LEU A 535 16.18 2.56 -31.57
CA LEU A 535 16.58 2.63 -30.17
C LEU A 535 17.42 3.89 -29.96
N ASP A 536 16.97 4.77 -29.07
CA ASP A 536 17.67 6.00 -28.72
C ASP A 536 18.11 5.97 -27.24
N ARG A 537 18.84 6.99 -26.81
CA ARG A 537 19.21 7.17 -25.40
C ARG A 537 18.79 8.55 -24.92
N ASP A 538 18.19 8.58 -23.74
CA ASP A 538 17.90 9.85 -23.10
C ASP A 538 19.16 10.54 -22.53
N SER A 539 18.98 11.75 -22.01
CA SER A 539 20.05 12.53 -21.36
C SER A 539 20.72 11.84 -20.17
N SER A 540 20.09 10.81 -19.63
CA SER A 540 20.59 9.98 -18.50
C SER A 540 21.19 8.67 -18.98
N GLY A 541 21.26 8.42 -20.29
CA GLY A 541 21.81 7.21 -20.89
C GLY A 541 20.87 5.99 -20.90
N ASN A 542 19.59 6.15 -20.49
CA ASN A 542 18.61 5.06 -20.54
C ASN A 542 18.12 4.84 -21.97
N THR A 543 17.88 3.59 -22.33
CA THR A 543 17.33 3.22 -23.64
C THR A 543 15.90 3.72 -23.79
N VAL A 544 15.60 4.34 -24.92
CA VAL A 544 14.28 4.80 -25.35
C VAL A 544 13.88 4.02 -26.60
N LEU A 545 12.73 3.34 -26.57
CA LEU A 545 12.14 2.70 -27.75
C LEU A 545 11.41 3.77 -28.57
N VAL A 546 11.85 4.02 -29.79
CA VAL A 546 11.30 5.07 -30.64
C VAL A 546 10.42 4.45 -31.72
N TYR A 547 9.20 4.96 -31.85
CA TYR A 547 8.22 4.61 -32.87
C TYR A 547 7.93 5.84 -33.74
N ARG A 548 8.23 5.74 -35.03
CA ARG A 548 7.99 6.81 -36.02
C ARG A 548 6.51 6.89 -36.43
N ARG A 549 5.70 5.98 -35.95
CA ARG A 549 4.25 5.89 -36.14
C ARG A 549 3.52 6.53 -34.96
N PRO A 550 2.31 7.06 -35.22
CA PRO A 550 1.42 7.46 -34.13
C PRO A 550 1.13 6.27 -33.21
N ARG A 551 0.91 6.58 -31.97
CA ARG A 551 0.69 5.64 -30.90
C ARG A 551 -0.49 4.70 -31.16
N ASP A 552 -1.66 5.25 -31.57
CA ASP A 552 -2.86 4.46 -31.89
C ASP A 552 -2.62 3.42 -32.99
N GLN A 553 -1.75 3.75 -33.95
CA GLN A 553 -1.37 2.83 -35.00
C GLN A 553 -0.51 1.68 -34.45
N CYS A 554 0.47 1.96 -33.58
CA CYS A 554 1.32 0.94 -32.98
C CYS A 554 0.52 -0.08 -32.16
N LEU A 555 -0.54 0.35 -31.47
CA LEU A 555 -1.39 -0.53 -30.69
C LEU A 555 -2.31 -1.40 -31.55
N LYS A 556 -2.83 -0.86 -32.66
CA LYS A 556 -3.68 -1.61 -33.59
C LYS A 556 -2.89 -2.71 -34.31
N GLU A 557 -1.66 -2.43 -34.73
CA GLU A 557 -0.82 -3.39 -35.45
C GLU A 557 -0.50 -4.67 -34.65
N ARG A 558 -0.49 -4.61 -33.30
CA ARG A 558 -0.25 -5.78 -32.45
C ARG A 558 -1.54 -6.47 -31.97
N ALA A 559 -2.68 -5.84 -32.14
CA ALA A 559 -3.99 -6.42 -31.84
C ALA A 559 -4.52 -7.32 -32.96
N GLU A 560 -3.94 -7.25 -34.16
CA GLU A 560 -4.23 -8.19 -35.24
C GLU A 560 -3.36 -9.44 -35.07
N PRO A 561 -3.99 -10.68 -35.06
CA PRO A 561 -3.30 -11.92 -34.79
C PRO A 561 -2.33 -12.33 -35.94
#